data_4804163c81774fbc1847aaddd695c686
#
_entry.id   4804163c81774fbc1847aaddd695c686
#
_cell.length_a   1.000
_cell.length_b   1.000
_cell.length_c   1.000
_cell.angle_alpha   90.00
_cell.angle_beta   90.00
_cell.angle_gamma   90.00
#
_symmetry.space_group_name_H-M   'P 1'
#
loop_
_entity.id
_entity.type
_entity.pdbx_description
1 polymer ?
#
loop_
_entity_poly.entity_id
_entity_poly.type
_entity_poly.pdbx_seq_one_letter_code
_entity_poly.pdbx_strand_id
1 'polypeptide(L)'
;MKKKLTLFLCLIACQMTFAGQVTETQARQKAQKFLKERLLGEGSHARLKTAAQTANHQLFYVFNAVDDGGYVIVSGDDRTKEILAFSEHGNLDLANIPEHMKWWLGYYERSIASLGQKTYATRAVRREARKDVDVLINTTWHQESPFNDDCPEIGTGRCLTGCMATAMAQVMNYWQWPKAVDEIPAYDPWKDLLFGPSMKALPATSFNWEVITTNNRKDSEFKKEVAKLCRYCGQSVRMGYATNNEGGSKVLDGMGPVGLVNHFGYDKGVHNVYRGAFSDEDWENIIYNELANGRPVIYSGQTEAIYSGKPYGHTFICDGYKEIEGVGFFSINWGWGNADTWCVLSLLDSGRIAPFTEDQSAIIGIQPPTAENEVNYKQLSITNLNLLTSPILTRESLTESFPSAYFNWVVKNTVLESTTAEVHFVLVRDNIMADYVPNSFEIKPGWHISSSENQISLGPNTRDGVYRFYPSYKMKGETTGLKPVEGSDYRYIEIKVSGLKMIMTVYPIEHLQGDANDDGVVSETDKYTIMDTIAAGIYDKNCDVNTDGKVTVADIVALLDILENNEQ
;
A
#
# COMPACT_ATOMS: atom_id res chain seq x y z
N MET A 1 13.08 55.76 -51.77
CA MET A 1 13.12 54.31 -51.60
C MET A 1 13.00 54.00 -50.07
N LYS A 2 11.82 53.68 -49.59
CA LYS A 2 11.59 53.33 -48.18
C LYS A 2 11.51 51.79 -48.08
N LYS A 3 12.50 51.17 -47.45
CA LYS A 3 12.47 49.73 -47.12
C LYS A 3 11.57 49.53 -45.92
N LYS A 4 10.45 48.84 -46.13
CA LYS A 4 9.59 48.32 -45.03
C LYS A 4 10.27 47.09 -44.45
N LEU A 5 10.72 47.19 -43.21
CA LEU A 5 11.19 46.07 -42.40
C LEU A 5 9.95 45.41 -41.78
N THR A 6 9.56 44.25 -42.30
CA THR A 6 8.49 43.44 -41.75
C THR A 6 9.06 42.61 -40.61
N LEU A 7 8.77 43.03 -39.38
CA LEU A 7 9.12 42.30 -38.18
C LEU A 7 8.15 41.11 -38.06
N PHE A 8 8.66 39.91 -38.33
CA PHE A 8 7.93 38.65 -38.10
C PHE A 8 8.03 38.36 -36.59
N LEU A 9 7.01 38.77 -35.84
CA LEU A 9 6.84 38.33 -34.46
C LEU A 9 6.41 36.85 -34.50
N CYS A 10 7.33 35.93 -34.33
CA CYS A 10 7.00 34.59 -33.89
C CYS A 10 6.52 34.69 -32.45
N LEU A 11 5.22 34.66 -32.27
CA LEU A 11 4.62 34.30 -31.00
C LEU A 11 4.97 32.82 -30.72
N ILE A 12 6.10 32.60 -30.11
CA ILE A 12 6.32 31.36 -29.35
C ILE A 12 5.41 31.50 -28.14
N ALA A 13 4.23 30.90 -28.23
CA ALA A 13 3.45 30.62 -27.04
C ALA A 13 4.31 29.69 -26.18
N CYS A 14 5.08 30.27 -25.27
CA CYS A 14 5.68 29.54 -24.17
C CYS A 14 4.48 29.01 -23.37
N GLN A 15 4.04 27.79 -23.65
CA GLN A 15 3.25 27.06 -22.72
C GLN A 15 4.17 26.85 -21.52
N MET A 16 3.96 27.62 -20.46
CA MET A 16 4.51 27.29 -19.15
C MET A 16 3.91 25.93 -18.80
N THR A 17 4.61 24.87 -19.13
CA THR A 17 4.35 23.56 -18.57
C THR A 17 4.82 23.67 -17.12
N PHE A 18 3.88 23.78 -16.20
CA PHE A 18 4.16 23.56 -14.80
C PHE A 18 4.78 22.16 -14.71
N ALA A 19 5.98 22.04 -14.15
CA ALA A 19 6.62 20.76 -13.93
C ALA A 19 5.64 19.89 -13.13
N GLY A 20 5.33 18.70 -13.65
CA GLY A 20 4.43 17.73 -13.04
C GLY A 20 3.08 17.55 -13.76
N GLN A 21 2.45 18.58 -14.31
CA GLN A 21 1.12 18.45 -14.90
C GLN A 21 1.14 17.89 -16.33
N VAL A 22 0.49 16.74 -16.54
CA VAL A 22 0.26 16.13 -17.85
C VAL A 22 -1.08 16.61 -18.42
N THR A 23 -1.07 17.13 -19.65
CA THR A 23 -2.31 17.55 -20.34
C THR A 23 -3.06 16.34 -20.92
N GLU A 24 -4.37 16.46 -21.15
CA GLU A 24 -5.17 15.40 -21.79
C GLU A 24 -4.59 14.99 -23.15
N THR A 25 -4.07 15.92 -23.94
CA THR A 25 -3.45 15.63 -25.24
C THR A 25 -2.20 14.77 -25.08
N GLN A 26 -1.33 15.08 -24.12
CA GLN A 26 -0.15 14.29 -23.80
C GLN A 26 -0.56 12.89 -23.27
N ALA A 27 -1.49 12.85 -22.32
CA ALA A 27 -2.00 11.59 -21.77
C ALA A 27 -2.61 10.69 -22.87
N ARG A 28 -3.35 11.29 -23.82
CA ARG A 28 -3.92 10.57 -24.96
C ARG A 28 -2.84 10.00 -25.88
N GLN A 29 -1.75 10.73 -26.13
CA GLN A 29 -0.63 10.25 -26.93
C GLN A 29 0.08 9.07 -26.24
N LYS A 30 0.28 9.16 -24.94
CA LYS A 30 0.84 8.09 -24.11
C LYS A 30 -0.06 6.84 -24.15
N ALA A 31 -1.37 7.02 -23.95
CA ALA A 31 -2.35 5.94 -24.05
C ALA A 31 -2.36 5.26 -25.43
N GLN A 32 -2.29 6.06 -26.52
CA GLN A 32 -2.24 5.54 -27.88
C GLN A 32 -0.98 4.74 -28.15
N LYS A 33 0.18 5.23 -27.68
CA LYS A 33 1.45 4.49 -27.80
C LYS A 33 1.34 3.14 -27.08
N PHE A 34 0.94 3.15 -25.82
CA PHE A 34 0.83 1.95 -24.98
C PHE A 34 -0.11 0.90 -25.58
N LEU A 35 -1.32 1.31 -26.00
CA LEU A 35 -2.33 0.39 -26.55
C LEU A 35 -1.92 -0.14 -27.93
N LYS A 36 -1.26 0.69 -28.77
CA LYS A 36 -0.80 0.24 -30.09
C LYS A 36 0.26 -0.87 -29.98
N GLU A 37 1.18 -0.73 -29.05
CA GLU A 37 2.26 -1.69 -28.87
C GLU A 37 1.78 -3.03 -28.30
N ARG A 38 0.61 -3.05 -27.62
CA ARG A 38 0.16 -4.21 -26.85
C ARG A 38 -1.12 -4.88 -27.32
N LEU A 39 -2.14 -4.13 -27.67
CA LEU A 39 -3.46 -4.69 -27.90
C LEU A 39 -3.82 -4.82 -29.38
N LEU A 40 -3.23 -4.05 -30.25
CA LEU A 40 -3.76 -3.86 -31.60
C LEU A 40 -2.84 -4.34 -32.73
N GLY A 41 -1.60 -4.72 -32.44
CA GLY A 41 -0.62 -5.11 -33.43
C GLY A 41 -0.22 -3.97 -34.40
N GLU A 42 0.85 -4.17 -35.18
CA GLU A 42 1.29 -3.22 -36.20
C GLU A 42 0.21 -3.07 -37.28
N GLY A 43 -0.33 -1.85 -37.42
CA GLY A 43 -1.28 -1.50 -38.47
C GLY A 43 -2.66 -1.03 -38.03
N SER A 44 -3.05 -1.19 -36.78
CA SER A 44 -4.33 -0.70 -36.28
C SER A 44 -4.23 0.72 -35.70
N HIS A 45 -5.20 1.57 -36.05
CA HIS A 45 -5.36 2.87 -35.42
C HIS A 45 -6.21 2.72 -34.16
N ALA A 46 -5.59 2.76 -32.97
CA ALA A 46 -6.32 2.80 -31.71
C ALA A 46 -7.23 4.03 -31.69
N ARG A 47 -8.53 3.81 -31.88
CA ARG A 47 -9.53 4.86 -31.64
C ARG A 47 -9.86 4.85 -30.16
N LEU A 48 -9.51 5.94 -29.48
CA LEU A 48 -9.75 6.09 -28.05
C LEU A 48 -10.92 7.03 -27.81
N LYS A 49 -11.80 6.63 -26.91
CA LYS A 49 -12.80 7.50 -26.31
C LYS A 49 -12.33 7.89 -24.91
N THR A 50 -12.32 9.18 -24.60
CA THR A 50 -12.11 9.63 -23.22
C THR A 50 -13.34 9.23 -22.41
N ALA A 51 -13.17 8.53 -21.29
CA ALA A 51 -14.25 8.37 -20.33
C ALA A 51 -14.62 9.76 -19.79
N ALA A 52 -15.92 10.03 -19.66
CA ALA A 52 -16.40 11.31 -19.13
C ALA A 52 -15.87 11.51 -17.72
N GLN A 53 -14.99 12.50 -17.55
CA GLN A 53 -14.48 12.92 -16.25
C GLN A 53 -15.21 14.19 -15.82
N THR A 54 -15.60 14.24 -14.56
CA THR A 54 -16.11 15.47 -13.93
C THR A 54 -14.94 16.40 -13.64
N ALA A 55 -15.05 17.61 -14.18
CA ALA A 55 -14.05 18.68 -14.26
C ALA A 55 -13.33 19.04 -12.94
N ASN A 56 -12.14 19.46 -13.07
CA ASN A 56 -11.38 20.59 -12.56
C ASN A 56 -9.97 20.36 -12.05
N HIS A 57 -9.47 19.17 -11.85
CA HIS A 57 -8.04 18.85 -11.78
C HIS A 57 -7.89 17.37 -12.14
N GLN A 58 -7.45 17.09 -13.35
CA GLN A 58 -7.32 15.72 -13.80
C GLN A 58 -6.02 15.13 -13.25
N LEU A 59 -6.13 14.47 -12.11
CA LEU A 59 -5.01 13.75 -11.49
C LEU A 59 -4.66 12.47 -12.25
N PHE A 60 -5.59 11.94 -13.04
CA PHE A 60 -5.36 10.91 -14.03
C PHE A 60 -6.38 11.00 -15.18
N TYR A 61 -6.10 10.30 -16.28
CA TYR A 61 -6.96 10.24 -17.47
C TYR A 61 -7.31 8.79 -17.78
N VAL A 62 -8.56 8.53 -18.15
CA VAL A 62 -9.04 7.22 -18.57
C VAL A 62 -9.37 7.26 -20.06
N PHE A 63 -8.81 6.31 -20.81
CA PHE A 63 -9.06 6.13 -22.22
C PHE A 63 -9.54 4.71 -22.49
N ASN A 64 -10.75 4.59 -23.05
CA ASN A 64 -11.31 3.31 -23.49
C ASN A 64 -10.97 3.11 -24.97
N ALA A 65 -10.54 1.90 -25.34
CA ALA A 65 -10.46 1.48 -26.71
C ALA A 65 -11.87 1.26 -27.28
N VAL A 66 -12.04 1.42 -28.62
CA VAL A 66 -13.32 1.10 -29.26
C VAL A 66 -13.56 -0.42 -29.24
N ASP A 67 -14.84 -0.80 -29.39
CA ASP A 67 -15.26 -2.20 -29.52
C ASP A 67 -14.88 -3.10 -28.32
N ASP A 68 -14.95 -2.53 -27.11
CA ASP A 68 -14.61 -3.20 -25.83
C ASP A 68 -13.18 -3.75 -25.79
N GLY A 69 -12.28 -3.10 -26.52
CA GLY A 69 -10.87 -3.51 -26.68
C GLY A 69 -9.97 -3.16 -25.47
N GLY A 70 -10.56 -2.92 -24.29
CA GLY A 70 -9.81 -2.59 -23.08
C GLY A 70 -9.75 -1.10 -22.79
N TYR A 71 -9.00 -0.75 -21.74
CA TYR A 71 -8.81 0.64 -21.32
C TYR A 71 -7.41 0.86 -20.73
N VAL A 72 -7.03 2.12 -20.64
CA VAL A 72 -5.77 2.54 -19.99
C VAL A 72 -6.01 3.76 -19.12
N ILE A 73 -5.35 3.77 -17.96
CA ILE A 73 -5.33 4.89 -17.01
C ILE A 73 -3.93 5.49 -17.03
N VAL A 74 -3.85 6.76 -17.42
CA VAL A 74 -2.61 7.52 -17.55
C VAL A 74 -2.53 8.53 -16.43
N SER A 75 -1.38 8.69 -15.79
CA SER A 75 -1.19 9.71 -14.77
C SER A 75 -1.37 11.12 -15.32
N GLY A 76 -1.93 11.99 -14.50
CA GLY A 76 -2.01 13.44 -14.73
C GLY A 76 -0.77 14.19 -14.28
N ASP A 77 0.24 13.47 -13.76
CA ASP A 77 1.48 14.04 -13.24
C ASP A 77 2.69 13.22 -13.73
N ASP A 78 3.68 13.89 -14.33
CA ASP A 78 4.84 13.24 -14.94
C ASP A 78 5.91 12.81 -13.90
N ARG A 79 5.74 13.16 -12.64
CA ARG A 79 6.57 12.71 -11.53
C ARG A 79 6.21 11.29 -11.04
N THR A 80 5.15 10.71 -11.58
CA THR A 80 4.71 9.35 -11.28
C THR A 80 4.90 8.43 -12.47
N LYS A 81 4.67 7.13 -12.27
CA LYS A 81 4.60 6.17 -13.37
C LYS A 81 3.58 6.64 -14.41
N GLU A 82 3.95 6.60 -15.68
CA GLU A 82 3.15 7.12 -16.79
C GLU A 82 1.80 6.41 -16.93
N ILE A 83 1.83 5.09 -16.92
CA ILE A 83 0.63 4.23 -16.96
C ILE A 83 0.39 3.70 -15.56
N LEU A 84 -0.80 3.97 -15.03
CA LEU A 84 -1.18 3.58 -13.67
C LEU A 84 -1.92 2.25 -13.67
N ALA A 85 -2.76 2.00 -14.68
CA ALA A 85 -3.48 0.75 -14.83
C ALA A 85 -3.96 0.55 -16.27
N PHE A 86 -4.24 -0.70 -16.63
CA PHE A 86 -4.88 -1.05 -17.89
C PHE A 86 -5.67 -2.35 -17.79
N SER A 87 -6.56 -2.58 -18.75
CA SER A 87 -7.19 -3.87 -19.00
C SER A 87 -7.14 -4.16 -20.49
N GLU A 88 -6.97 -5.43 -20.83
CA GLU A 88 -6.94 -5.89 -22.22
C GLU A 88 -8.35 -6.12 -22.79
N HIS A 89 -9.39 -5.96 -21.96
CA HIS A 89 -10.79 -6.24 -22.30
C HIS A 89 -11.73 -5.24 -21.64
N GLY A 90 -12.91 -5.06 -22.25
CA GLY A 90 -13.99 -4.25 -21.73
C GLY A 90 -13.72 -2.75 -21.79
N ASN A 91 -14.54 -1.99 -21.08
CA ASN A 91 -14.46 -0.54 -20.96
C ASN A 91 -14.55 -0.14 -19.49
N LEU A 92 -13.92 0.96 -19.13
CA LEU A 92 -14.05 1.57 -17.81
C LEU A 92 -15.05 2.72 -17.86
N ASP A 93 -16.21 2.53 -17.22
CA ASP A 93 -17.18 3.59 -16.98
C ASP A 93 -17.08 4.06 -15.53
N LEU A 94 -16.46 5.23 -15.31
CA LEU A 94 -16.22 5.77 -13.98
C LEU A 94 -17.51 6.02 -13.16
N ALA A 95 -18.66 6.10 -13.82
CA ALA A 95 -19.95 6.24 -13.11
C ALA A 95 -20.44 4.92 -12.51
N ASN A 96 -20.00 3.80 -13.07
CA ASN A 96 -20.47 2.45 -12.74
C ASN A 96 -19.34 1.48 -12.36
N ILE A 97 -18.23 2.00 -11.84
CA ILE A 97 -17.12 1.14 -11.37
C ILE A 97 -17.40 0.56 -9.98
N PRO A 98 -16.88 -0.63 -9.70
CA PRO A 98 -16.92 -1.24 -8.37
C PRO A 98 -16.35 -0.32 -7.28
N GLU A 99 -16.90 -0.38 -6.07
CA GLU A 99 -16.42 0.45 -4.94
C GLU A 99 -14.93 0.23 -4.64
N HIS A 100 -14.41 -0.98 -4.85
CA HIS A 100 -13.00 -1.32 -4.67
C HIS A 100 -12.10 -0.57 -5.64
N MET A 101 -12.52 -0.53 -6.89
CA MET A 101 -11.80 0.19 -7.92
C MET A 101 -11.89 1.70 -7.69
N LYS A 102 -13.03 2.21 -7.19
CA LYS A 102 -13.13 3.61 -6.72
C LYS A 102 -12.11 3.90 -5.63
N TRP A 103 -11.99 2.98 -4.66
CA TRP A 103 -10.99 3.13 -3.61
C TRP A 103 -9.57 3.17 -4.18
N TRP A 104 -9.23 2.24 -5.09
CA TRP A 104 -7.91 2.18 -5.71
C TRP A 104 -7.59 3.43 -6.53
N LEU A 105 -8.54 3.90 -7.34
CA LEU A 105 -8.39 5.15 -8.07
C LEU A 105 -8.28 6.35 -7.12
N GLY A 106 -9.04 6.35 -6.04
CA GLY A 106 -8.93 7.35 -4.98
C GLY A 106 -7.57 7.34 -4.29
N TYR A 107 -6.93 6.17 -4.13
CA TYR A 107 -5.53 6.09 -3.69
C TYR A 107 -4.60 6.80 -4.68
N TYR A 108 -4.75 6.56 -5.98
CA TYR A 108 -3.96 7.28 -7.00
C TYR A 108 -4.21 8.79 -6.94
N GLU A 109 -5.46 9.22 -6.85
CA GLU A 109 -5.81 10.65 -6.74
C GLU A 109 -5.14 11.32 -5.54
N ARG A 110 -5.30 10.73 -4.36
CA ARG A 110 -4.70 11.28 -3.13
C ARG A 110 -3.18 11.33 -3.20
N SER A 111 -2.57 10.27 -3.71
CA SER A 111 -1.11 10.17 -3.84
C SER A 111 -0.58 11.22 -4.83
N ILE A 112 -1.22 11.40 -5.99
CA ILE A 112 -0.83 12.42 -6.97
C ILE A 112 -1.09 13.83 -6.40
N ALA A 113 -2.25 14.06 -5.77
CA ALA A 113 -2.58 15.35 -5.16
C ALA A 113 -1.60 15.75 -4.06
N SER A 114 -1.08 14.79 -3.30
CA SER A 114 -0.12 15.03 -2.22
C SER A 114 1.26 15.46 -2.72
N LEU A 115 1.57 15.19 -4.00
CA LEU A 115 2.80 15.70 -4.62
C LEU A 115 2.82 17.23 -4.62
N GLY A 116 1.64 17.88 -4.71
CA GLY A 116 1.47 19.34 -4.63
C GLY A 116 2.46 20.07 -5.56
N GLN A 117 3.05 21.16 -5.06
CA GLN A 117 4.16 21.83 -5.71
C GLN A 117 5.53 21.24 -5.35
N LYS A 118 5.57 20.21 -4.50
CA LYS A 118 6.81 19.51 -4.15
C LYS A 118 7.36 18.80 -5.37
N THR A 119 8.60 19.08 -5.69
CA THR A 119 9.32 18.38 -6.74
C THR A 119 9.99 17.15 -6.12
N TYR A 120 9.65 15.97 -6.64
CA TYR A 120 10.26 14.71 -6.22
C TYR A 120 11.23 14.27 -7.31
N ALA A 121 12.46 13.92 -6.94
CA ALA A 121 13.38 13.33 -7.90
C ALA A 121 12.88 11.93 -8.29
N THR A 122 12.64 11.71 -9.56
CA THR A 122 12.39 10.38 -10.12
C THR A 122 13.70 9.62 -10.14
N ARG A 123 13.84 8.59 -9.32
CA ARG A 123 14.96 7.64 -9.42
C ARG A 123 14.48 6.42 -10.17
N ALA A 124 14.91 6.25 -11.40
CA ALA A 124 14.88 4.95 -12.04
C ALA A 124 15.86 4.04 -11.28
N VAL A 125 15.37 3.27 -10.33
CA VAL A 125 16.16 2.16 -9.76
C VAL A 125 16.25 1.12 -10.86
N ARG A 126 17.47 0.92 -11.38
CA ARG A 126 17.74 -0.15 -12.34
C ARG A 126 17.73 -1.47 -11.57
N ARG A 127 16.56 -2.08 -11.46
CA ARG A 127 16.43 -3.45 -10.93
C ARG A 127 16.61 -4.44 -12.08
N GLU A 128 16.94 -5.67 -11.74
CA GLU A 128 16.84 -6.76 -12.70
C GLU A 128 15.39 -6.95 -13.13
N ALA A 129 15.18 -7.18 -14.44
CA ALA A 129 13.86 -7.43 -14.98
C ALA A 129 13.26 -8.70 -14.35
N ARG A 130 12.04 -8.58 -13.84
CA ARG A 130 11.28 -9.71 -13.30
C ARG A 130 10.61 -10.47 -14.43
N LYS A 131 10.40 -11.77 -14.23
CA LYS A 131 9.63 -12.59 -15.16
C LYS A 131 8.14 -12.34 -14.97
N ASP A 132 7.41 -12.36 -16.07
CA ASP A 132 5.95 -12.33 -16.03
C ASP A 132 5.42 -13.56 -15.27
N VAL A 133 4.31 -13.36 -14.57
CA VAL A 133 3.54 -14.42 -13.91
C VAL A 133 2.14 -14.37 -14.47
N ASP A 134 1.71 -15.45 -15.11
CA ASP A 134 0.35 -15.58 -15.62
C ASP A 134 -0.68 -15.46 -14.50
N VAL A 135 -1.88 -15.00 -14.82
CA VAL A 135 -2.99 -14.90 -13.87
C VAL A 135 -3.28 -16.28 -13.26
N LEU A 136 -3.16 -16.38 -11.95
CA LEU A 136 -3.29 -17.65 -11.20
C LEU A 136 -4.77 -18.03 -11.00
N ILE A 137 -5.65 -17.05 -10.80
CA ILE A 137 -7.06 -17.27 -10.48
C ILE A 137 -7.93 -17.03 -11.72
N ASN A 138 -8.63 -18.05 -12.15
CA ASN A 138 -9.49 -18.02 -13.32
C ASN A 138 -10.99 -17.77 -13.01
N THR A 139 -11.31 -17.44 -11.75
CA THR A 139 -12.68 -17.15 -11.32
C THR A 139 -12.94 -15.65 -11.27
N THR A 140 -14.18 -15.26 -11.56
CA THR A 140 -14.65 -13.86 -11.48
C THR A 140 -15.85 -13.78 -10.55
N TRP A 141 -15.71 -14.32 -9.31
CA TRP A 141 -16.79 -14.35 -8.35
C TRP A 141 -17.09 -12.96 -7.78
N HIS A 142 -18.30 -12.82 -7.23
CA HIS A 142 -18.78 -11.56 -6.65
C HIS A 142 -19.57 -11.82 -5.34
N GLN A 143 -20.11 -10.78 -4.74
CA GLN A 143 -20.67 -10.86 -3.39
C GLN A 143 -22.18 -11.16 -3.35
N GLU A 144 -22.82 -11.26 -4.50
CA GLU A 144 -24.27 -11.50 -4.65
C GLU A 144 -24.54 -12.94 -5.10
N SER A 145 -25.82 -13.27 -5.35
CA SER A 145 -26.22 -14.61 -5.83
C SER A 145 -25.46 -15.06 -7.08
N PRO A 146 -24.96 -16.30 -7.13
CA PRO A 146 -25.27 -17.41 -6.19
C PRO A 146 -24.33 -17.48 -4.97
N PHE A 147 -23.33 -16.62 -4.85
CA PHE A 147 -22.29 -16.73 -3.83
C PHE A 147 -22.80 -16.43 -2.40
N ASN A 148 -23.80 -15.57 -2.28
CA ASN A 148 -24.40 -15.20 -1.00
C ASN A 148 -25.70 -15.97 -0.65
N ASP A 149 -26.06 -17.00 -1.42
CA ASP A 149 -27.36 -17.68 -1.23
C ASP A 149 -27.51 -18.29 0.17
N ASP A 150 -26.41 -18.66 0.84
CA ASP A 150 -26.36 -19.14 2.23
C ASP A 150 -26.07 -18.04 3.26
N CYS A 151 -25.90 -16.78 2.86
CA CYS A 151 -25.72 -15.68 3.80
C CYS A 151 -27.03 -15.33 4.52
N PRO A 152 -26.96 -14.75 5.73
CA PRO A 152 -28.16 -14.38 6.47
C PRO A 152 -28.99 -13.31 5.76
N GLU A 153 -30.27 -13.23 6.11
CA GLU A 153 -31.18 -12.19 5.67
C GLU A 153 -31.42 -11.18 6.80
N ILE A 154 -31.50 -9.91 6.45
CA ILE A 154 -31.89 -8.80 7.34
C ILE A 154 -33.08 -8.09 6.71
N GLY A 155 -34.20 -8.06 7.39
CA GLY A 155 -35.45 -7.55 6.85
C GLY A 155 -35.86 -8.34 5.60
N THR A 156 -35.92 -7.69 4.44
CA THR A 156 -36.25 -8.32 3.16
C THR A 156 -35.01 -8.52 2.25
N GLY A 157 -33.83 -8.18 2.73
CA GLY A 157 -32.58 -8.21 1.97
C GLY A 157 -31.64 -9.33 2.42
N ARG A 158 -31.01 -9.99 1.46
CA ARG A 158 -29.93 -10.93 1.73
C ARG A 158 -28.62 -10.17 1.90
N CYS A 159 -27.84 -10.52 2.91
CA CYS A 159 -26.53 -9.94 3.14
C CYS A 159 -25.54 -10.34 2.04
N LEU A 160 -24.57 -9.47 1.79
CA LEU A 160 -23.45 -9.77 0.88
C LEU A 160 -22.52 -10.81 1.55
N THR A 161 -21.79 -11.58 0.75
CA THR A 161 -20.73 -12.49 1.26
C THR A 161 -19.68 -11.75 2.08
N GLY A 162 -19.38 -10.50 1.71
CA GLY A 162 -18.22 -9.74 2.15
C GLY A 162 -16.99 -10.01 1.28
N CYS A 163 -16.23 -8.95 0.99
CA CYS A 163 -15.08 -9.01 0.08
C CYS A 163 -14.00 -10.01 0.53
N MET A 164 -13.70 -10.07 1.83
CA MET A 164 -12.75 -11.04 2.39
C MET A 164 -13.22 -12.48 2.15
N ALA A 165 -14.48 -12.80 2.40
CA ALA A 165 -15.02 -14.13 2.18
C ALA A 165 -15.00 -14.52 0.69
N THR A 166 -15.29 -13.57 -0.21
CA THR A 166 -15.22 -13.77 -1.66
C THR A 166 -13.78 -14.01 -2.12
N ALA A 167 -12.81 -13.24 -1.61
CA ALA A 167 -11.41 -13.42 -1.92
C ALA A 167 -10.88 -14.76 -1.40
N MET A 168 -11.15 -15.09 -0.13
CA MET A 168 -10.79 -16.39 0.45
C MET A 168 -11.37 -17.54 -0.36
N ALA A 169 -12.65 -17.50 -0.71
CA ALA A 169 -13.31 -18.58 -1.44
C ALA A 169 -12.66 -18.81 -2.82
N GLN A 170 -12.26 -17.76 -3.54
CA GLN A 170 -11.57 -17.87 -4.83
C GLN A 170 -10.15 -18.45 -4.67
N VAL A 171 -9.40 -18.03 -3.66
CA VAL A 171 -8.07 -18.58 -3.35
C VAL A 171 -8.18 -20.04 -2.91
N MET A 172 -9.20 -20.39 -2.11
CA MET A 172 -9.47 -21.77 -1.71
C MET A 172 -9.86 -22.65 -2.90
N ASN A 173 -10.60 -22.11 -3.87
CA ASN A 173 -10.90 -22.80 -5.13
C ASN A 173 -9.64 -23.04 -5.96
N TYR A 174 -8.71 -22.11 -6.02
CA TYR A 174 -7.42 -22.29 -6.69
C TYR A 174 -6.62 -23.45 -6.09
N TRP A 175 -6.54 -23.53 -4.76
CA TRP A 175 -5.84 -24.59 -4.05
C TRP A 175 -6.64 -25.89 -3.92
N GLN A 176 -7.95 -25.88 -4.16
CA GLN A 176 -8.89 -26.99 -3.87
C GLN A 176 -8.67 -27.54 -2.44
N TRP A 177 -8.55 -26.63 -1.49
CA TRP A 177 -8.24 -26.90 -0.08
C TRP A 177 -9.15 -26.08 0.85
N PRO A 178 -9.55 -26.62 2.03
CA PRO A 178 -9.36 -27.99 2.53
C PRO A 178 -10.39 -28.97 1.92
N LYS A 179 -10.17 -30.26 2.14
CA LYS A 179 -11.18 -31.28 1.75
C LYS A 179 -12.36 -31.30 2.70
N ALA A 180 -12.12 -31.06 3.99
CA ALA A 180 -13.14 -30.99 5.03
C ALA A 180 -12.70 -29.99 6.09
N VAL A 181 -13.68 -29.48 6.83
CA VAL A 181 -13.50 -28.55 7.96
C VAL A 181 -14.32 -29.03 9.14
N ASP A 182 -13.80 -28.77 10.34
CA ASP A 182 -14.52 -28.98 11.59
C ASP A 182 -15.61 -27.91 11.79
N GLU A 183 -16.37 -28.05 12.88
CA GLU A 183 -17.37 -27.05 13.27
C GLU A 183 -16.71 -25.67 13.44
N ILE A 184 -17.28 -24.64 12.78
CA ILE A 184 -16.90 -23.25 13.01
C ILE A 184 -17.84 -22.64 14.05
N PRO A 185 -17.32 -22.15 15.19
CA PRO A 185 -18.14 -21.72 16.32
C PRO A 185 -19.13 -20.58 16.00
N ALA A 186 -20.17 -20.52 16.82
CA ALA A 186 -21.06 -19.36 16.87
C ALA A 186 -20.33 -18.11 17.34
N TYR A 187 -20.76 -16.95 16.85
CA TYR A 187 -20.23 -15.66 17.28
C TYR A 187 -21.29 -14.56 17.27
N ASP A 188 -20.98 -13.49 17.99
CA ASP A 188 -21.77 -12.27 18.00
C ASP A 188 -20.87 -11.12 17.47
N PRO A 189 -21.18 -10.55 16.29
CA PRO A 189 -20.38 -9.47 15.70
C PRO A 189 -20.24 -8.23 16.59
N TRP A 190 -21.26 -7.94 17.42
CA TRP A 190 -21.23 -6.81 18.36
C TRP A 190 -20.10 -6.88 19.38
N LYS A 191 -19.66 -8.08 19.74
CA LYS A 191 -18.51 -8.29 20.64
C LYS A 191 -17.19 -7.91 19.97
N ASP A 192 -17.19 -7.88 18.65
CA ASP A 192 -16.05 -7.48 17.83
C ASP A 192 -16.23 -6.04 17.29
N LEU A 193 -17.16 -5.27 17.84
CA LEU A 193 -17.49 -3.91 17.40
C LEU A 193 -17.97 -3.82 15.93
N LEU A 194 -18.49 -4.92 15.40
CA LEU A 194 -19.11 -5.01 14.08
C LEU A 194 -20.63 -5.08 14.18
N PHE A 195 -21.31 -4.51 13.19
CA PHE A 195 -22.76 -4.65 13.06
C PHE A 195 -23.11 -5.95 12.33
N GLY A 196 -24.24 -6.53 12.64
CA GLY A 196 -24.74 -7.72 11.97
C GLY A 196 -25.51 -8.65 12.92
N PRO A 197 -26.17 -9.69 12.40
CA PRO A 197 -26.88 -10.68 13.20
C PRO A 197 -25.89 -11.59 13.95
N SER A 198 -26.28 -12.03 15.14
CA SER A 198 -25.55 -13.10 15.84
C SER A 198 -25.62 -14.39 15.03
N MET A 199 -24.48 -15.02 14.84
CA MET A 199 -24.33 -16.19 13.98
C MET A 199 -24.27 -17.48 14.79
N LYS A 200 -25.06 -18.48 14.36
CA LYS A 200 -24.98 -19.84 14.94
C LYS A 200 -23.74 -20.57 14.42
N ALA A 201 -23.27 -21.55 15.16
CA ALA A 201 -22.20 -22.42 14.69
C ALA A 201 -22.56 -23.08 13.35
N LEU A 202 -21.58 -23.25 12.49
CA LEU A 202 -21.70 -24.07 11.28
C LEU A 202 -21.11 -25.44 11.53
N PRO A 203 -21.83 -26.53 11.21
CA PRO A 203 -21.37 -27.89 11.47
C PRO A 203 -20.13 -28.23 10.64
N ALA A 204 -19.41 -29.27 11.05
CA ALA A 204 -18.37 -29.87 10.23
C ALA A 204 -18.91 -30.22 8.84
N THR A 205 -18.12 -29.96 7.80
CA THR A 205 -18.52 -30.19 6.41
C THR A 205 -17.34 -30.53 5.49
N SER A 206 -17.64 -30.96 4.28
CA SER A 206 -16.68 -31.09 3.18
C SER A 206 -17.08 -30.21 2.00
N PHE A 207 -16.10 -29.85 1.16
CA PHE A 207 -16.32 -29.09 -0.08
C PHE A 207 -16.15 -29.99 -1.29
N ASN A 208 -17.10 -29.93 -2.19
CA ASN A 208 -17.03 -30.68 -3.46
C ASN A 208 -16.26 -29.85 -4.51
N TRP A 209 -14.93 -29.97 -4.47
CA TRP A 209 -14.07 -29.22 -5.39
C TRP A 209 -14.28 -29.59 -6.85
N GLU A 210 -14.68 -30.82 -7.16
CA GLU A 210 -15.00 -31.22 -8.52
C GLU A 210 -16.15 -30.40 -9.11
N VAL A 211 -17.15 -30.06 -8.30
CA VAL A 211 -18.26 -29.21 -8.69
C VAL A 211 -17.86 -27.74 -8.68
N ILE A 212 -17.19 -27.26 -7.62
CA ILE A 212 -16.84 -25.85 -7.45
C ILE A 212 -15.90 -25.37 -8.58
N THR A 213 -14.91 -26.17 -8.95
CA THR A 213 -13.95 -25.82 -10.01
C THR A 213 -14.55 -25.75 -11.40
N THR A 214 -15.75 -26.33 -11.64
CA THR A 214 -16.44 -26.18 -12.93
C THR A 214 -16.78 -24.73 -13.24
N ASN A 215 -16.91 -23.89 -12.22
CA ASN A 215 -17.35 -22.49 -12.32
C ASN A 215 -18.65 -22.31 -13.14
N ASN A 216 -19.49 -23.36 -13.17
CA ASN A 216 -20.72 -23.38 -13.98
C ASN A 216 -21.89 -22.73 -13.23
N ARG A 217 -22.04 -21.42 -13.34
CA ARG A 217 -23.10 -20.63 -12.70
C ARG A 217 -24.53 -21.01 -13.09
N LYS A 218 -24.73 -21.88 -14.07
CA LYS A 218 -26.05 -22.41 -14.46
C LYS A 218 -26.40 -23.67 -13.69
N ASP A 219 -25.40 -24.37 -13.16
CA ASP A 219 -25.58 -25.61 -12.41
C ASP A 219 -26.08 -25.35 -10.99
N SER A 220 -27.11 -26.05 -10.57
CA SER A 220 -27.69 -25.94 -9.22
C SER A 220 -26.75 -26.48 -8.13
N GLU A 221 -25.99 -27.52 -8.41
CA GLU A 221 -25.00 -28.06 -7.46
C GLU A 221 -23.83 -27.10 -7.27
N PHE A 222 -23.34 -26.48 -8.35
CA PHE A 222 -22.34 -25.43 -8.25
C PHE A 222 -22.84 -24.28 -7.35
N LYS A 223 -24.04 -23.76 -7.61
CA LYS A 223 -24.61 -22.66 -6.82
C LYS A 223 -24.66 -23.00 -5.32
N LYS A 224 -25.10 -24.19 -4.98
CA LYS A 224 -25.18 -24.67 -3.60
C LYS A 224 -23.80 -24.80 -2.95
N GLU A 225 -22.85 -25.42 -3.65
CA GLU A 225 -21.51 -25.65 -3.10
C GLU A 225 -20.73 -24.37 -2.95
N VAL A 226 -20.83 -23.42 -3.92
CA VAL A 226 -20.13 -22.14 -3.82
C VAL A 226 -20.75 -21.23 -2.75
N ALA A 227 -22.06 -21.21 -2.59
CA ALA A 227 -22.73 -20.47 -1.52
C ALA A 227 -22.29 -20.98 -0.15
N LYS A 228 -22.27 -22.32 0.02
CA LYS A 228 -21.74 -22.97 1.24
C LYS A 228 -20.30 -22.54 1.51
N LEU A 229 -19.41 -22.62 0.51
CA LEU A 229 -18.01 -22.22 0.66
C LEU A 229 -17.88 -20.76 1.13
N CYS A 230 -18.55 -19.83 0.43
CA CYS A 230 -18.54 -18.40 0.80
C CYS A 230 -19.10 -18.17 2.22
N ARG A 231 -20.16 -18.91 2.62
CA ARG A 231 -20.73 -18.81 3.94
C ARG A 231 -19.76 -19.27 5.04
N TYR A 232 -19.01 -20.35 4.80
CA TYR A 232 -17.98 -20.84 5.72
C TYR A 232 -16.79 -19.89 5.80
N CYS A 233 -16.37 -19.32 4.68
CA CYS A 233 -15.34 -18.27 4.69
C CYS A 233 -15.75 -17.07 5.55
N GLY A 234 -16.96 -16.56 5.39
CA GLY A 234 -17.44 -15.44 6.20
C GLY A 234 -17.57 -15.78 7.68
N GLN A 235 -17.99 -17.02 8.03
CA GLN A 235 -18.05 -17.49 9.42
C GLN A 235 -16.66 -17.53 10.06
N SER A 236 -15.67 -18.04 9.34
CA SER A 236 -14.30 -18.23 9.84
C SER A 236 -13.61 -16.92 10.25
N VAL A 237 -14.00 -15.81 9.62
CA VAL A 237 -13.46 -14.48 9.89
C VAL A 237 -14.39 -13.63 10.77
N ARG A 238 -15.46 -14.23 11.33
CA ARG A 238 -16.44 -13.56 12.19
C ARG A 238 -17.10 -12.36 11.51
N MET A 239 -17.53 -12.53 10.27
CA MET A 239 -18.10 -11.48 9.42
C MET A 239 -19.29 -10.79 10.08
N GLY A 240 -19.27 -9.46 10.14
CA GLY A 240 -20.44 -8.62 10.42
C GLY A 240 -21.27 -8.51 9.13
N TYR A 241 -22.23 -9.42 8.98
CA TYR A 241 -23.05 -9.50 7.78
C TYR A 241 -24.03 -8.32 7.67
N ALA A 242 -24.09 -7.72 6.49
CA ALA A 242 -25.00 -6.64 6.19
C ALA A 242 -25.43 -6.66 4.70
N THR A 243 -26.55 -6.05 4.41
CA THR A 243 -27.01 -5.83 3.03
C THR A 243 -26.24 -4.71 2.35
N ASN A 244 -26.35 -4.60 1.03
CA ASN A 244 -25.73 -3.50 0.29
C ASN A 244 -26.23 -2.12 0.79
N ASN A 245 -27.51 -2.00 1.10
CA ASN A 245 -28.09 -0.77 1.62
C ASN A 245 -27.55 -0.34 3.00
N GLU A 246 -27.03 -1.29 3.77
CA GLU A 246 -26.44 -1.07 5.09
C GLU A 246 -24.91 -0.87 5.02
N GLY A 247 -24.35 -0.78 3.82
CA GLY A 247 -22.93 -0.56 3.57
C GLY A 247 -22.09 -1.84 3.47
N GLY A 248 -22.74 -2.98 3.23
CA GLY A 248 -22.10 -4.27 2.97
C GLY A 248 -21.49 -4.95 4.20
N SER A 249 -21.22 -6.23 4.06
CA SER A 249 -20.62 -7.07 5.11
C SER A 249 -19.16 -6.70 5.38
N LYS A 250 -18.75 -6.66 6.65
CA LYS A 250 -17.43 -6.20 7.12
C LYS A 250 -16.73 -7.20 8.01
N VAL A 251 -15.42 -7.14 8.03
CA VAL A 251 -14.54 -7.96 8.88
C VAL A 251 -13.48 -7.06 9.53
N LEU A 252 -12.98 -7.47 10.70
CA LEU A 252 -11.84 -6.81 11.31
C LEU A 252 -10.56 -7.11 10.51
N ASP A 253 -9.67 -6.12 10.44
CA ASP A 253 -8.33 -6.31 9.88
C ASP A 253 -7.61 -7.46 10.61
N GLY A 254 -6.82 -8.26 9.88
CA GLY A 254 -6.08 -9.39 10.46
C GLY A 254 -6.86 -10.71 10.62
N MET A 255 -8.17 -10.72 10.39
CA MET A 255 -8.97 -11.95 10.57
C MET A 255 -8.85 -12.96 9.42
N GLY A 256 -8.39 -12.54 8.24
CA GLY A 256 -8.19 -13.45 7.10
C GLY A 256 -7.23 -14.62 7.40
N PRO A 257 -6.01 -14.38 7.89
CA PRO A 257 -5.10 -15.44 8.33
C PRO A 257 -5.69 -16.34 9.42
N VAL A 258 -6.43 -15.75 10.36
CA VAL A 258 -7.13 -16.53 11.43
C VAL A 258 -8.10 -17.53 10.82
N GLY A 259 -8.91 -17.09 9.86
CA GLY A 259 -9.84 -17.96 9.14
C GLY A 259 -9.13 -19.07 8.37
N LEU A 260 -8.10 -18.70 7.59
CA LEU A 260 -7.35 -19.64 6.76
C LEU A 260 -6.59 -20.68 7.60
N VAL A 261 -5.88 -20.26 8.63
CA VAL A 261 -5.04 -21.17 9.44
C VAL A 261 -5.88 -21.96 10.45
N ASN A 262 -6.69 -21.28 11.27
CA ASN A 262 -7.32 -21.92 12.42
C ASN A 262 -8.58 -22.73 12.05
N HIS A 263 -9.26 -22.38 10.95
CA HIS A 263 -10.49 -23.06 10.54
C HIS A 263 -10.30 -23.91 9.27
N PHE A 264 -9.47 -23.47 8.32
CA PHE A 264 -9.28 -24.20 7.08
C PHE A 264 -7.95 -24.96 6.99
N GLY A 265 -7.12 -24.91 8.05
CA GLY A 265 -5.89 -25.68 8.14
C GLY A 265 -4.86 -25.35 7.07
N TYR A 266 -4.81 -24.10 6.64
CA TYR A 266 -3.71 -23.61 5.79
C TYR A 266 -2.40 -23.55 6.56
N ASP A 267 -1.30 -23.37 5.85
CA ASP A 267 0.03 -23.30 6.43
C ASP A 267 0.13 -22.21 7.51
N LYS A 268 0.87 -22.47 8.58
CA LYS A 268 1.08 -21.49 9.66
C LYS A 268 1.92 -20.28 9.26
N GLY A 269 2.58 -20.33 8.11
CA GLY A 269 3.24 -19.20 7.50
C GLY A 269 2.29 -18.15 6.90
N VAL A 270 0.97 -18.42 6.84
CA VAL A 270 -0.03 -17.44 6.39
C VAL A 270 -0.13 -16.31 7.40
N HIS A 271 0.16 -15.09 6.96
CA HIS A 271 0.11 -13.91 7.82
C HIS A 271 -0.17 -12.63 7.03
N ASN A 272 -0.54 -11.57 7.75
CA ASN A 272 -0.62 -10.23 7.18
C ASN A 272 0.76 -9.57 7.13
N VAL A 273 1.01 -8.84 6.06
CA VAL A 273 2.05 -7.81 5.96
C VAL A 273 1.38 -6.46 5.74
N TYR A 274 1.97 -5.41 6.28
CA TYR A 274 1.39 -4.07 6.24
C TYR A 274 2.30 -3.13 5.46
N ARG A 275 1.74 -2.49 4.45
CA ARG A 275 2.46 -1.63 3.50
C ARG A 275 3.34 -0.58 4.19
N GLY A 276 2.85 0.02 5.26
CA GLY A 276 3.56 1.05 6.00
C GLY A 276 4.87 0.60 6.65
N ALA A 277 5.12 -0.71 6.75
CA ALA A 277 6.36 -1.26 7.31
C ALA A 277 7.49 -1.42 6.27
N PHE A 278 7.23 -1.14 4.99
CA PHE A 278 8.15 -1.45 3.89
C PHE A 278 8.34 -0.27 2.94
N SER A 279 9.48 -0.24 2.27
CA SER A 279 9.67 0.61 1.09
C SER A 279 8.78 0.16 -0.06
N ASP A 280 8.61 1.02 -1.08
CA ASP A 280 7.85 0.69 -2.29
C ASP A 280 8.45 -0.53 -3.01
N GLU A 281 9.78 -0.59 -3.08
CA GLU A 281 10.51 -1.70 -3.71
C GLU A 281 10.34 -3.00 -2.93
N ASP A 282 10.50 -2.97 -1.61
CA ASP A 282 10.35 -4.17 -0.77
C ASP A 282 8.90 -4.67 -0.81
N TRP A 283 7.92 -3.78 -0.81
CA TRP A 283 6.52 -4.14 -0.94
C TRP A 283 6.22 -4.84 -2.25
N GLU A 284 6.64 -4.27 -3.37
CA GLU A 284 6.48 -4.91 -4.68
C GLU A 284 7.24 -6.24 -4.76
N ASN A 285 8.42 -6.35 -4.12
CA ASN A 285 9.18 -7.60 -4.04
C ASN A 285 8.44 -8.67 -3.26
N ILE A 286 7.83 -8.33 -2.12
CA ILE A 286 7.03 -9.26 -1.32
C ILE A 286 5.89 -9.83 -2.16
N ILE A 287 5.08 -8.96 -2.77
CA ILE A 287 3.93 -9.40 -3.58
C ILE A 287 4.37 -10.20 -4.80
N TYR A 288 5.39 -9.73 -5.53
CA TYR A 288 5.95 -10.45 -6.68
C TYR A 288 6.44 -11.86 -6.31
N ASN A 289 7.17 -11.99 -5.21
CA ASN A 289 7.71 -13.28 -4.77
C ASN A 289 6.61 -14.29 -4.43
N GLU A 290 5.50 -13.85 -3.86
CA GLU A 290 4.34 -14.71 -3.65
C GLU A 290 3.80 -15.24 -4.99
N LEU A 291 3.55 -14.34 -5.93
CA LEU A 291 3.02 -14.69 -7.26
C LEU A 291 3.98 -15.60 -8.03
N ALA A 292 5.28 -15.29 -8.02
CA ALA A 292 6.32 -16.09 -8.68
C ALA A 292 6.45 -17.52 -8.10
N ASN A 293 6.02 -17.71 -6.85
CA ASN A 293 5.92 -19.01 -6.20
C ASN A 293 4.53 -19.66 -6.35
N GLY A 294 3.64 -19.12 -7.20
CA GLY A 294 2.30 -19.66 -7.45
C GLY A 294 1.34 -19.44 -6.29
N ARG A 295 1.58 -18.46 -5.43
CA ARG A 295 0.70 -18.14 -4.29
C ARG A 295 -0.06 -16.84 -4.56
N PRO A 296 -1.39 -16.91 -4.82
CA PRO A 296 -2.22 -15.73 -4.90
C PRO A 296 -2.22 -14.96 -3.59
N VAL A 297 -2.27 -13.63 -3.67
CA VAL A 297 -2.22 -12.73 -2.52
C VAL A 297 -3.60 -12.12 -2.29
N ILE A 298 -4.12 -12.20 -1.07
CA ILE A 298 -5.32 -11.46 -0.68
C ILE A 298 -4.87 -10.08 -0.21
N TYR A 299 -5.23 -9.05 -0.97
CA TYR A 299 -4.81 -7.67 -0.75
C TYR A 299 -5.96 -6.85 -0.19
N SER A 300 -5.67 -5.98 0.76
CA SER A 300 -6.66 -5.13 1.41
C SER A 300 -6.19 -3.69 1.46
N GLY A 301 -7.13 -2.75 1.44
CA GLY A 301 -6.88 -1.36 1.68
C GLY A 301 -8.06 -0.68 2.35
N GLN A 302 -7.80 0.37 3.11
CA GLN A 302 -8.81 1.19 3.78
C GLN A 302 -8.70 2.65 3.34
N THR A 303 -9.82 3.36 3.30
CA THR A 303 -9.84 4.81 3.20
C THR A 303 -10.02 5.40 4.58
N GLU A 304 -9.31 6.48 4.87
CA GLU A 304 -9.64 7.26 6.06
C GLU A 304 -11.06 7.82 5.99
N ALA A 305 -11.72 7.90 7.16
CA ALA A 305 -13.07 8.46 7.31
C ALA A 305 -13.19 9.92 6.82
N ILE A 306 -12.06 10.63 6.70
CA ILE A 306 -11.97 12.04 6.34
C ILE A 306 -12.52 12.32 4.92
N TYR A 307 -12.37 11.37 3.99
CA TYR A 307 -12.73 11.57 2.58
C TYR A 307 -14.13 11.10 2.19
N SER A 308 -14.72 10.18 2.95
CA SER A 308 -16.03 9.59 2.65
C SER A 308 -17.06 9.74 3.76
N GLY A 309 -16.67 10.32 4.90
CA GLY A 309 -17.49 10.36 6.12
C GLY A 309 -17.66 9.00 6.80
N LYS A 310 -17.15 7.93 6.19
CA LYS A 310 -17.12 6.57 6.74
C LYS A 310 -15.87 5.85 6.21
N PRO A 311 -15.12 5.14 7.06
CA PRO A 311 -14.00 4.32 6.57
C PRO A 311 -14.56 3.19 5.70
N TYR A 312 -14.04 3.07 4.48
CA TYR A 312 -14.30 1.92 3.61
C TYR A 312 -13.03 1.08 3.53
N GLY A 313 -13.16 -0.19 3.89
CA GLY A 313 -12.12 -1.19 3.65
C GLY A 313 -12.52 -2.13 2.53
N HIS A 314 -11.58 -2.51 1.70
CA HIS A 314 -11.80 -3.45 0.62
C HIS A 314 -10.73 -4.51 0.55
N THR A 315 -11.16 -5.73 0.26
CA THR A 315 -10.29 -6.89 0.03
C THR A 315 -10.54 -7.43 -1.36
N PHE A 316 -9.46 -7.70 -2.07
CA PHE A 316 -9.43 -8.23 -3.44
C PHE A 316 -8.22 -9.18 -3.59
N ILE A 317 -8.02 -9.75 -4.76
CA ILE A 317 -6.91 -10.67 -5.00
C ILE A 317 -5.93 -10.04 -5.96
N CYS A 318 -4.64 -10.17 -5.65
CA CYS A 318 -3.54 -9.94 -6.57
C CYS A 318 -3.01 -11.31 -7.01
N ASP A 319 -3.02 -11.59 -8.32
CA ASP A 319 -2.85 -12.95 -8.82
C ASP A 319 -2.02 -13.11 -10.09
N GLY A 320 -1.38 -12.04 -10.56
CA GLY A 320 -0.50 -12.08 -11.72
C GLY A 320 0.46 -10.90 -11.78
N TYR A 321 1.49 -10.98 -12.61
CA TYR A 321 2.49 -9.94 -12.78
C TYR A 321 2.93 -9.83 -14.23
N LYS A 322 3.05 -8.60 -14.75
CA LYS A 322 3.68 -8.28 -16.04
C LYS A 322 4.67 -7.15 -15.88
N GLU A 323 5.84 -7.27 -16.51
CA GLU A 323 6.78 -6.17 -16.59
C GLU A 323 6.75 -5.52 -17.97
N ILE A 324 6.47 -4.21 -18.00
CA ILE A 324 6.30 -3.43 -19.22
C ILE A 324 7.22 -2.22 -19.17
N GLU A 325 8.21 -2.15 -20.04
CA GLU A 325 9.20 -1.03 -20.11
C GLU A 325 9.83 -0.74 -18.72
N GLY A 326 10.09 -1.79 -17.92
CA GLY A 326 10.67 -1.68 -16.58
C GLY A 326 9.67 -1.33 -15.48
N VAL A 327 8.37 -1.19 -15.79
CA VAL A 327 7.30 -0.95 -14.84
C VAL A 327 6.57 -2.26 -14.54
N GLY A 328 6.45 -2.61 -13.25
CA GLY A 328 5.70 -3.77 -12.79
C GLY A 328 4.20 -3.48 -12.69
N PHE A 329 3.39 -4.30 -13.35
CA PHE A 329 1.94 -4.28 -13.25
C PHE A 329 1.46 -5.59 -12.64
N PHE A 330 0.56 -5.47 -11.68
CA PHE A 330 -0.03 -6.58 -10.96
C PHE A 330 -1.48 -6.77 -11.38
N SER A 331 -1.86 -8.02 -11.67
CA SER A 331 -3.26 -8.37 -11.96
C SER A 331 -4.08 -8.31 -10.69
N ILE A 332 -5.20 -7.60 -10.73
CA ILE A 332 -6.13 -7.43 -9.62
C ILE A 332 -7.49 -8.00 -9.99
N ASN A 333 -7.88 -9.06 -9.31
CA ASN A 333 -9.23 -9.61 -9.33
C ASN A 333 -10.07 -8.93 -8.25
N TRP A 334 -10.94 -8.01 -8.66
CA TRP A 334 -11.73 -7.19 -7.76
C TRP A 334 -12.84 -7.93 -7.00
N GLY A 335 -13.17 -9.17 -7.38
CA GLY A 335 -14.28 -9.91 -6.76
C GLY A 335 -15.67 -9.36 -7.11
N TRP A 336 -15.85 -8.84 -8.34
CA TRP A 336 -17.11 -8.23 -8.83
C TRP A 336 -17.61 -8.78 -10.16
N GLY A 337 -17.13 -9.93 -10.54
CA GLY A 337 -17.59 -10.59 -11.76
C GLY A 337 -17.03 -10.03 -13.07
N ASN A 338 -16.10 -9.09 -13.00
CA ASN A 338 -15.46 -8.44 -14.14
C ASN A 338 -14.06 -8.99 -14.40
N ALA A 339 -13.54 -8.69 -15.59
CA ALA A 339 -12.18 -9.02 -15.96
C ALA A 339 -11.15 -8.28 -15.08
N ASP A 340 -9.98 -8.87 -14.97
CA ASP A 340 -8.87 -8.35 -14.18
C ASP A 340 -8.35 -7.02 -14.72
N THR A 341 -7.87 -6.19 -13.82
CA THR A 341 -7.18 -4.94 -14.13
C THR A 341 -5.72 -5.07 -13.76
N TRP A 342 -4.83 -4.69 -14.65
CA TRP A 342 -3.40 -4.60 -14.38
C TRP A 342 -3.09 -3.24 -13.77
N CYS A 343 -2.59 -3.20 -12.55
CA CYS A 343 -2.35 -1.99 -11.77
C CYS A 343 -0.91 -1.90 -11.29
N VAL A 344 -0.37 -0.69 -11.21
CA VAL A 344 0.84 -0.45 -10.43
C VAL A 344 0.51 -0.41 -8.94
N LEU A 345 1.30 -1.04 -8.09
CA LEU A 345 1.12 -0.99 -6.63
C LEU A 345 1.74 0.27 -6.03
N SER A 346 2.77 0.82 -6.66
CA SER A 346 3.47 2.02 -6.23
C SER A 346 3.50 3.05 -7.35
N LEU A 347 3.22 4.31 -7.03
CA LEU A 347 3.15 5.39 -8.03
C LEU A 347 4.51 6.00 -8.35
N LEU A 348 5.43 5.97 -7.38
CA LEU A 348 6.76 6.56 -7.51
C LEU A 348 7.81 5.49 -7.76
N ASP A 349 8.82 5.80 -8.58
CA ASP A 349 9.92 4.88 -8.91
C ASP A 349 11.08 4.93 -7.92
N SER A 350 10.90 5.51 -6.78
CA SER A 350 12.01 5.73 -5.87
C SER A 350 11.73 5.10 -4.53
N GLY A 351 12.57 4.33 -3.90
CA GLY A 351 12.47 3.81 -2.55
C GLY A 351 11.90 4.77 -1.48
N ARG A 352 10.83 5.47 -1.82
CA ARG A 352 10.11 6.51 -1.10
C ARG A 352 8.73 6.00 -0.77
N ILE A 353 8.18 6.48 0.33
CA ILE A 353 6.81 6.21 0.72
C ILE A 353 5.89 7.05 -0.16
N ALA A 354 5.00 6.40 -0.91
CA ALA A 354 3.83 7.09 -1.38
C ALA A 354 2.96 7.45 -0.14
N PRO A 355 2.48 8.68 -0.02
CA PRO A 355 1.52 9.01 1.02
C PRO A 355 0.30 8.07 0.92
N PHE A 356 -0.32 7.74 2.08
CA PHE A 356 -1.47 6.85 2.18
C PHE A 356 -1.20 5.34 1.97
N THR A 357 0.02 4.88 2.23
CA THR A 357 0.38 3.45 2.20
C THR A 357 0.02 2.72 3.51
N GLU A 358 -0.22 3.46 4.58
CA GLU A 358 -0.43 2.94 5.93
C GLU A 358 -1.68 2.07 6.07
N ASP A 359 -2.66 2.29 5.18
CA ASP A 359 -3.94 1.58 5.17
C ASP A 359 -3.97 0.38 4.21
N GLN A 360 -2.82 -0.02 3.66
CA GLN A 360 -2.74 -1.19 2.79
C GLN A 360 -2.12 -2.37 3.53
N SER A 361 -2.68 -3.55 3.29
CA SER A 361 -2.16 -4.82 3.81
C SER A 361 -2.32 -5.94 2.79
N ALA A 362 -1.57 -7.02 2.98
CA ALA A 362 -1.69 -8.20 2.17
C ALA A 362 -1.58 -9.45 3.05
N ILE A 363 -2.34 -10.48 2.72
CA ILE A 363 -2.20 -11.82 3.30
C ILE A 363 -1.31 -12.60 2.34
N ILE A 364 -0.18 -13.03 2.84
CA ILE A 364 0.83 -13.79 2.10
C ILE A 364 1.05 -15.18 2.70
N GLY A 365 1.84 -16.02 2.01
CA GLY A 365 2.11 -17.39 2.43
C GLY A 365 0.92 -18.34 2.26
N ILE A 366 -0.10 -17.96 1.46
CA ILE A 366 -1.35 -18.74 1.33
C ILE A 366 -1.09 -19.99 0.50
N GLN A 367 -0.98 -21.12 1.19
CA GLN A 367 -0.82 -22.45 0.59
C GLN A 367 -1.35 -23.54 1.53
N PRO A 368 -1.68 -24.74 1.04
CA PRO A 368 -1.94 -25.90 1.89
C PRO A 368 -0.76 -26.15 2.84
N PRO A 369 -0.98 -26.82 3.98
CA PRO A 369 0.03 -26.98 5.01
C PRO A 369 1.25 -27.73 4.46
N THR A 370 2.44 -27.22 4.79
CA THR A 370 3.73 -27.86 4.51
C THR A 370 4.22 -28.62 5.74
N ALA A 371 5.31 -29.38 5.59
CA ALA A 371 5.91 -30.09 6.73
C ALA A 371 6.58 -29.14 7.73
N GLU A 372 6.87 -27.91 7.34
CA GLU A 372 7.42 -26.87 8.19
C GLU A 372 6.28 -26.14 8.91
N ASN A 373 6.07 -26.46 10.19
CA ASN A 373 4.96 -25.94 10.98
C ASN A 373 5.33 -24.76 11.91
N GLU A 374 6.47 -24.12 11.69
CA GLU A 374 6.92 -23.00 12.53
C GLU A 374 6.43 -21.66 11.98
N VAL A 375 6.02 -20.77 12.90
CA VAL A 375 5.75 -19.38 12.58
C VAL A 375 7.08 -18.68 12.30
N ASN A 376 7.34 -18.35 11.04
CA ASN A 376 8.59 -17.76 10.59
C ASN A 376 8.43 -16.31 10.14
N TYR A 377 7.65 -15.53 10.87
CA TYR A 377 7.45 -14.11 10.60
C TYR A 377 7.39 -13.32 11.91
N LYS A 378 7.61 -12.00 11.83
CA LYS A 378 7.48 -11.10 12.97
C LYS A 378 6.00 -10.83 13.23
N GLN A 379 5.59 -11.05 14.48
CA GLN A 379 4.17 -10.98 14.86
C GLN A 379 3.65 -9.55 15.07
N LEU A 380 4.54 -8.56 15.11
CA LEU A 380 4.22 -7.15 15.21
C LEU A 380 4.95 -6.36 14.11
N SER A 381 4.23 -5.42 13.46
CA SER A 381 4.75 -4.55 12.40
C SER A 381 4.49 -3.09 12.73
N ILE A 382 5.51 -2.23 12.68
CA ILE A 382 5.32 -0.78 12.85
C ILE A 382 4.86 -0.14 11.54
N THR A 383 3.74 0.56 11.58
CA THR A 383 3.17 1.23 10.40
C THR A 383 3.16 2.74 10.51
N ASN A 384 3.32 3.28 11.73
CA ASN A 384 3.37 4.71 11.97
C ASN A 384 4.32 5.04 13.13
N LEU A 385 5.11 6.11 12.98
CA LEU A 385 6.00 6.66 13.99
C LEU A 385 6.22 8.15 13.68
N ASN A 386 5.78 9.04 14.57
CA ASN A 386 5.90 10.48 14.37
C ASN A 386 6.47 11.16 15.61
N LEU A 387 7.30 12.16 15.40
CA LEU A 387 7.77 13.07 16.43
C LEU A 387 6.73 14.19 16.66
N LEU A 388 6.38 14.46 17.91
CA LEU A 388 5.36 15.46 18.30
C LEU A 388 5.97 16.77 18.79
N THR A 389 7.28 16.80 18.99
CA THR A 389 8.03 17.97 19.48
C THR A 389 9.00 18.47 18.42
N SER A 390 9.65 19.62 18.70
CA SER A 390 10.73 20.12 17.84
C SER A 390 11.77 19.02 17.58
N PRO A 391 12.20 18.82 16.34
CA PRO A 391 13.26 17.86 16.01
C PRO A 391 14.63 18.28 16.59
N ILE A 392 14.77 19.53 17.03
CA ILE A 392 16.00 20.05 17.61
C ILE A 392 15.75 20.45 19.06
N LEU A 393 16.48 19.84 20.00
CA LEU A 393 16.45 20.17 21.40
C LEU A 393 17.87 20.50 21.90
N THR A 394 17.94 21.42 22.89
CA THR A 394 19.21 21.85 23.51
C THR A 394 19.12 21.73 25.01
N ARG A 395 20.26 21.48 25.66
CA ARG A 395 20.46 21.56 27.13
C ARG A 395 21.41 22.67 27.45
N GLU A 396 21.34 23.22 28.67
CA GLU A 396 22.17 24.36 29.08
C GLU A 396 23.61 23.93 29.44
N SER A 397 23.79 22.70 29.92
CA SER A 397 25.10 22.15 30.24
C SER A 397 25.17 20.63 29.97
N LEU A 398 26.40 20.10 29.93
CA LEU A 398 26.63 18.66 29.75
C LEU A 398 26.14 17.82 30.93
N THR A 399 25.97 18.42 32.10
CA THR A 399 25.51 17.77 33.32
C THR A 399 24.00 17.79 33.48
N GLU A 400 23.27 18.41 32.53
CA GLU A 400 21.82 18.42 32.49
C GLU A 400 21.27 17.44 31.46
N SER A 401 20.04 17.01 31.68
CA SER A 401 19.29 16.22 30.72
C SER A 401 18.82 17.08 29.55
N PHE A 402 18.66 16.50 28.39
CA PHE A 402 17.90 17.14 27.32
C PHE A 402 16.43 17.28 27.73
N PRO A 403 15.73 18.32 27.27
CA PRO A 403 14.27 18.35 27.35
C PRO A 403 13.68 17.09 26.77
N SER A 404 12.53 16.65 27.29
CA SER A 404 11.85 15.47 26.80
C SER A 404 11.29 15.68 25.38
N ALA A 405 11.51 14.72 24.51
CA ALA A 405 10.86 14.66 23.22
C ALA A 405 9.66 13.71 23.28
N TYR A 406 8.56 14.08 22.63
CA TYR A 406 7.33 13.27 22.58
C TYR A 406 7.13 12.71 21.19
N PHE A 407 6.60 11.48 21.12
CA PHE A 407 6.31 10.79 19.87
C PHE A 407 5.05 9.92 19.99
N ASN A 408 4.44 9.63 18.86
CA ASN A 408 3.36 8.64 18.75
C ASN A 408 3.74 7.51 17.78
N TRP A 409 3.02 6.39 17.88
CA TRP A 409 3.29 5.22 17.07
C TRP A 409 2.04 4.34 16.91
N VAL A 410 2.04 3.54 15.85
CA VAL A 410 1.05 2.48 15.60
C VAL A 410 1.79 1.20 15.22
N VAL A 411 1.46 0.12 15.92
CA VAL A 411 1.95 -1.23 15.64
C VAL A 411 0.75 -2.11 15.34
N LYS A 412 0.77 -2.75 14.19
CA LYS A 412 -0.18 -3.77 13.78
C LYS A 412 0.28 -5.13 14.26
N ASN A 413 -0.66 -6.04 14.55
CA ASN A 413 -0.34 -7.41 14.94
C ASN A 413 -0.77 -8.40 13.86
N THR A 414 -0.07 -9.53 13.79
CA THR A 414 -0.33 -10.65 12.88
C THR A 414 -0.66 -11.93 13.64
N VAL A 415 -1.01 -11.80 14.94
CA VAL A 415 -1.28 -12.96 15.79
C VAL A 415 -2.56 -13.68 15.37
N LEU A 416 -2.55 -15.01 15.46
CA LEU A 416 -3.69 -15.86 15.12
C LEU A 416 -4.61 -16.11 16.31
N GLU A 417 -4.13 -15.82 17.53
CA GLU A 417 -4.84 -16.00 18.79
C GLU A 417 -4.58 -14.83 19.73
N SER A 418 -5.52 -14.58 20.66
CA SER A 418 -5.33 -13.55 21.69
C SER A 418 -4.17 -13.90 22.60
N THR A 419 -3.25 -12.95 22.80
CA THR A 419 -2.06 -13.13 23.62
C THR A 419 -1.61 -11.80 24.22
N THR A 420 -0.46 -11.77 24.89
CA THR A 420 0.14 -10.55 25.43
C THR A 420 1.51 -10.35 24.79
N ALA A 421 1.79 -9.13 24.35
CA ALA A 421 3.10 -8.70 23.91
C ALA A 421 3.65 -7.62 24.86
N GLU A 422 4.94 -7.70 25.12
CA GLU A 422 5.70 -6.61 25.72
C GLU A 422 6.35 -5.83 24.58
N VAL A 423 5.98 -4.56 24.41
CA VAL A 423 6.55 -3.65 23.43
C VAL A 423 7.50 -2.70 24.12
N HIS A 424 8.72 -2.65 23.64
CA HIS A 424 9.80 -1.83 24.15
C HIS A 424 10.28 -0.91 23.04
N PHE A 425 10.61 0.32 23.36
CA PHE A 425 11.44 1.14 22.49
C PHE A 425 12.88 1.02 22.94
N VAL A 426 13.77 0.70 22.01
CA VAL A 426 15.19 0.52 22.31
C VAL A 426 16.00 1.62 21.67
N LEU A 427 16.94 2.16 22.43
CA LEU A 427 17.93 3.13 21.97
C LEU A 427 19.26 2.41 21.77
N VAL A 428 19.75 2.39 20.55
CA VAL A 428 20.96 1.65 20.18
C VAL A 428 22.05 2.61 19.72
N ARG A 429 23.25 2.46 20.28
CA ARG A 429 24.49 3.11 19.84
C ARG A 429 25.65 2.13 19.98
N ASP A 430 26.50 2.02 18.96
CA ASP A 430 27.74 1.19 19.00
C ASP A 430 27.47 -0.24 19.50
N ASN A 431 26.35 -0.85 19.07
CA ASN A 431 25.85 -2.16 19.53
C ASN A 431 25.49 -2.23 21.04
N ILE A 432 25.46 -1.11 21.74
CA ILE A 432 24.95 -1.04 23.11
C ILE A 432 23.48 -0.63 23.04
N MET A 433 22.63 -1.45 23.62
CA MET A 433 21.19 -1.25 23.67
C MET A 433 20.78 -0.75 25.07
N ALA A 434 20.06 0.36 25.12
CA ALA A 434 19.32 0.79 26.29
C ALA A 434 17.83 0.54 26.05
N ASP A 435 17.18 -0.11 27.00
CA ASP A 435 15.74 -0.37 26.97
C ASP A 435 14.97 0.83 27.49
N TYR A 436 14.01 1.29 26.69
CA TYR A 436 13.17 2.44 27.00
C TYR A 436 11.71 1.99 27.05
N VAL A 437 11.07 2.19 28.22
CA VAL A 437 9.62 2.04 28.42
C VAL A 437 9.05 0.69 27.98
N PRO A 438 9.13 -0.36 28.81
CA PRO A 438 8.37 -1.58 28.60
C PRO A 438 6.88 -1.31 28.85
N ASN A 439 6.04 -1.61 27.87
CA ASN A 439 4.60 -1.64 28.00
C ASN A 439 4.07 -3.03 27.63
N SER A 440 3.21 -3.60 28.48
CA SER A 440 2.59 -4.88 28.23
C SER A 440 1.18 -4.67 27.71
N PHE A 441 0.88 -5.26 26.57
CA PHE A 441 -0.40 -5.12 25.89
C PHE A 441 -1.03 -6.48 25.65
N GLU A 442 -2.34 -6.61 25.94
CA GLU A 442 -3.15 -7.68 25.37
C GLU A 442 -3.37 -7.38 23.89
N ILE A 443 -3.02 -8.32 23.03
CA ILE A 443 -3.21 -8.21 21.58
C ILE A 443 -4.15 -9.31 21.09
N LYS A 444 -5.05 -8.94 20.21
CA LYS A 444 -6.06 -9.83 19.63
C LYS A 444 -5.95 -9.79 18.10
N PRO A 445 -6.32 -10.87 17.40
CA PRO A 445 -6.43 -10.83 15.95
C PRO A 445 -7.30 -9.66 15.48
N GLY A 446 -6.87 -8.94 14.45
CA GLY A 446 -7.58 -7.78 13.91
C GLY A 446 -7.44 -6.48 14.71
N TRP A 447 -6.68 -6.46 15.81
CA TRP A 447 -6.44 -5.28 16.61
C TRP A 447 -5.05 -4.70 16.31
N HIS A 448 -4.88 -3.40 16.60
CA HIS A 448 -3.58 -2.74 16.60
C HIS A 448 -3.27 -2.19 17.98
N ILE A 449 -2.00 -1.89 18.21
CA ILE A 449 -1.51 -1.21 19.40
C ILE A 449 -1.07 0.19 18.97
N SER A 450 -1.49 1.19 19.70
CA SER A 450 -1.07 2.57 19.46
C SER A 450 -0.84 3.30 20.76
N SER A 451 0.01 4.32 20.72
CA SER A 451 0.12 5.28 21.80
C SER A 451 0.20 6.69 21.20
N SER A 452 -0.57 7.59 21.79
CA SER A 452 -0.67 8.96 21.32
C SER A 452 0.43 9.86 21.91
N GLU A 453 1.10 9.42 22.97
CA GLU A 453 2.08 10.27 23.67
C GLU A 453 3.07 9.41 24.44
N ASN A 454 4.28 9.29 23.92
CA ASN A 454 5.40 8.65 24.58
C ASN A 454 6.57 9.62 24.63
N GLN A 455 7.48 9.39 25.56
CA GLN A 455 8.56 10.31 25.87
C GLN A 455 9.93 9.67 25.66
N ILE A 456 10.80 10.36 24.94
CA ILE A 456 12.25 10.12 24.89
C ILE A 456 12.91 11.10 25.82
N SER A 457 13.72 10.62 26.80
CA SER A 457 14.50 11.46 27.69
C SER A 457 15.94 10.98 27.68
N LEU A 458 16.86 11.85 27.25
CA LEU A 458 18.28 11.59 27.32
C LEU A 458 18.86 12.29 28.53
N GLY A 459 19.43 11.51 29.44
CA GLY A 459 19.93 11.96 30.72
C GLY A 459 21.20 12.82 30.64
N PRO A 460 21.68 13.31 31.80
CA PRO A 460 22.94 14.02 31.90
C PRO A 460 24.09 13.14 31.42
N ASN A 461 25.14 13.76 30.91
CA ASN A 461 26.34 13.09 30.38
C ASN A 461 26.08 12.15 29.20
N THR A 462 24.92 12.27 28.50
CA THR A 462 24.71 11.59 27.24
C THR A 462 25.84 11.93 26.28
N ARG A 463 26.51 10.90 25.77
CA ARG A 463 27.69 11.03 24.90
C ARG A 463 27.30 11.50 23.50
N ASP A 464 28.21 12.26 22.88
CA ASP A 464 28.09 12.59 21.45
C ASP A 464 28.05 11.35 20.59
N GLY A 465 27.26 11.37 19.54
CA GLY A 465 27.14 10.26 18.58
C GLY A 465 25.75 10.14 17.97
N VAL A 466 25.58 9.13 17.15
CA VAL A 466 24.32 8.80 16.49
C VAL A 466 23.69 7.61 17.21
N TYR A 467 22.45 7.78 17.61
CA TYR A 467 21.64 6.77 18.26
C TYR A 467 20.47 6.42 17.35
N ARG A 468 20.07 5.16 17.35
CA ARG A 468 18.86 4.68 16.66
C ARG A 468 17.82 4.26 17.68
N PHE A 469 16.61 4.79 17.54
CA PHE A 469 15.50 4.55 18.46
C PHE A 469 14.34 3.88 17.67
N TYR A 470 13.98 2.65 18.04
CA TYR A 470 12.99 1.86 17.32
C TYR A 470 12.27 0.88 18.24
N PRO A 471 11.05 0.41 17.87
CA PRO A 471 10.32 -0.56 18.66
C PRO A 471 10.87 -1.98 18.52
N SER A 472 10.89 -2.68 19.64
CA SER A 472 11.19 -4.11 19.74
C SER A 472 10.11 -4.77 20.58
N TYR A 473 9.97 -6.08 20.51
CA TYR A 473 8.93 -6.79 21.24
C TYR A 473 9.37 -8.17 21.71
N LYS A 474 8.60 -8.68 22.66
CA LYS A 474 8.67 -10.04 23.17
C LYS A 474 7.26 -10.53 23.44
N MET A 475 6.94 -11.75 23.02
CA MET A 475 5.66 -12.36 23.33
C MET A 475 5.67 -12.96 24.74
N LYS A 476 4.53 -12.97 25.40
CA LYS A 476 4.38 -13.59 26.73
C LYS A 476 4.79 -15.06 26.68
N GLY A 477 5.70 -15.44 27.57
CA GLY A 477 6.22 -16.79 27.68
C GLY A 477 7.45 -17.07 26.80
N GLU A 478 7.86 -16.15 25.92
CA GLU A 478 9.13 -16.28 25.20
C GLU A 478 10.31 -16.06 26.17
N THR A 479 11.30 -16.94 26.03
CA THR A 479 12.56 -16.86 26.82
C THR A 479 13.68 -16.15 26.04
N THR A 480 13.47 -15.91 24.75
CA THR A 480 14.40 -15.17 23.90
C THR A 480 14.40 -13.67 24.26
N GLY A 481 15.48 -12.98 23.93
CA GLY A 481 15.57 -11.52 24.07
C GLY A 481 14.57 -10.77 23.20
N LEU A 482 14.55 -9.44 23.38
CA LEU A 482 13.76 -8.55 22.52
C LEU A 482 14.14 -8.73 21.06
N LYS A 483 13.14 -8.81 20.19
CA LYS A 483 13.31 -8.83 18.73
C LYS A 483 12.72 -7.56 18.12
N PRO A 484 13.36 -6.97 17.09
CA PRO A 484 12.82 -5.80 16.42
C PRO A 484 11.43 -6.06 15.86
N VAL A 485 10.54 -5.10 15.99
CA VAL A 485 9.25 -5.09 15.27
C VAL A 485 9.53 -5.06 13.77
N GLU A 486 8.72 -5.72 12.94
CA GLU A 486 8.83 -5.63 11.49
C GLU A 486 8.72 -4.17 11.02
N GLY A 487 9.59 -3.76 10.11
CA GLY A 487 9.69 -2.38 9.67
C GLY A 487 10.53 -1.47 10.56
N SER A 488 11.11 -1.95 11.66
CA SER A 488 12.00 -1.14 12.53
C SER A 488 13.32 -0.74 11.87
N ASP A 489 13.71 -1.38 10.78
CA ASP A 489 14.84 -1.02 9.94
C ASP A 489 14.49 0.07 8.92
N TYR A 490 13.22 0.29 8.69
CA TYR A 490 12.67 1.28 7.80
C TYR A 490 12.04 2.48 8.56
N ARG A 491 11.30 2.22 9.67
CA ARG A 491 10.69 3.23 10.54
C ARG A 491 11.39 3.30 11.89
N TYR A 492 12.14 4.37 12.12
CA TYR A 492 12.86 4.62 13.36
C TYR A 492 13.12 6.11 13.55
N ILE A 493 13.57 6.51 14.72
CA ILE A 493 14.07 7.86 14.98
C ILE A 493 15.59 7.79 15.12
N GLU A 494 16.31 8.49 14.24
CA GLU A 494 17.73 8.76 14.42
C GLU A 494 17.90 9.96 15.36
N ILE A 495 18.75 9.82 16.36
CA ILE A 495 19.05 10.87 17.34
C ILE A 495 20.53 11.17 17.29
N LYS A 496 20.90 12.33 16.77
CA LYS A 496 22.28 12.82 16.74
C LYS A 496 22.54 13.77 17.91
N VAL A 497 23.45 13.40 18.80
CA VAL A 497 23.88 14.22 19.93
C VAL A 497 25.25 14.81 19.63
N SER A 498 25.38 16.12 19.79
CA SER A 498 26.65 16.85 19.69
C SER A 498 26.71 17.95 20.75
N GLY A 499 27.44 17.70 21.82
CA GLY A 499 27.58 18.61 22.97
C GLY A 499 26.24 18.95 23.63
N LEU A 500 25.79 20.17 23.44
CA LEU A 500 24.55 20.68 24.02
C LEU A 500 23.34 20.52 23.11
N LYS A 501 23.52 20.00 21.89
CA LYS A 501 22.46 19.89 20.87
C LYS A 501 22.09 18.43 20.59
N MET A 502 20.79 18.16 20.48
CA MET A 502 20.21 16.91 20.05
C MET A 502 19.33 17.17 18.83
N ILE A 503 19.56 16.42 17.74
CA ILE A 503 18.76 16.47 16.51
C ILE A 503 18.12 15.11 16.35
N MET A 504 16.80 15.09 16.13
CA MET A 504 16.01 13.88 15.90
C MET A 504 15.47 13.88 14.49
N THR A 505 15.69 12.81 13.76
CA THR A 505 15.18 12.61 12.40
C THR A 505 14.30 11.36 12.39
N VAL A 506 13.06 11.49 11.95
CA VAL A 506 12.14 10.36 11.82
C VAL A 506 12.32 9.74 10.44
N TYR A 507 12.60 8.44 10.40
CA TYR A 507 12.70 7.66 9.16
C TYR A 507 11.41 6.89 8.91
N PRO A 508 11.03 6.69 7.64
CA PRO A 508 11.76 7.14 6.45
C PRO A 508 11.61 8.64 6.24
N ILE A 509 12.69 9.26 5.80
CA ILE A 509 12.66 10.66 5.40
C ILE A 509 11.96 10.74 4.04
N GLU A 510 10.97 11.64 3.91
CA GLU A 510 10.52 12.07 2.59
C GLU A 510 11.64 12.91 1.98
N HIS A 511 12.35 12.34 1.03
CA HIS A 511 13.40 13.09 0.35
C HIS A 511 12.78 14.12 -0.59
N LEU A 512 12.95 15.38 -0.29
CA LEU A 512 12.46 16.47 -1.13
C LEU A 512 13.50 16.80 -2.19
N GLN A 513 13.07 17.02 -3.43
CA GLN A 513 13.99 17.52 -4.46
C GLN A 513 14.51 18.88 -4.04
N GLY A 514 15.83 19.02 -3.98
CA GLY A 514 16.48 20.21 -3.46
C GLY A 514 16.90 20.10 -1.98
N ASP A 515 16.46 19.11 -1.24
CA ASP A 515 16.98 18.79 0.10
C ASP A 515 18.29 17.98 -0.05
N ALA A 516 19.35 18.69 -0.39
CA ALA A 516 20.65 18.08 -0.69
C ALA A 516 21.36 17.56 0.57
N ASN A 517 21.08 18.14 1.72
CA ASN A 517 21.67 17.78 2.99
C ASN A 517 20.86 16.73 3.78
N ASP A 518 19.71 16.32 3.24
CA ASP A 518 18.81 15.28 3.79
C ASP A 518 18.27 15.61 5.18
N ASP A 519 18.02 16.89 5.45
CA ASP A 519 17.50 17.36 6.74
C ASP A 519 15.96 17.47 6.78
N GLY A 520 15.28 17.13 5.66
CA GLY A 520 13.83 17.16 5.50
C GLY A 520 13.26 18.55 5.16
N VAL A 521 14.12 19.53 4.89
CA VAL A 521 13.72 20.90 4.56
C VAL A 521 14.51 21.41 3.35
N VAL A 522 13.83 21.76 2.29
CA VAL A 522 14.47 22.44 1.16
C VAL A 522 14.71 23.91 1.52
N SER A 523 15.94 24.28 1.66
CA SER A 523 16.36 25.61 2.12
C SER A 523 17.64 26.09 1.44
N GLU A 524 18.02 27.33 1.69
CA GLU A 524 19.31 27.87 1.20
C GLU A 524 20.55 27.12 1.71
N THR A 525 20.43 26.34 2.78
CA THR A 525 21.56 25.56 3.32
C THR A 525 21.96 24.40 2.42
N ASP A 526 21.04 23.89 1.62
CA ASP A 526 21.26 22.78 0.69
C ASP A 526 22.28 23.12 -0.42
N LYS A 527 22.31 24.37 -0.82
CA LYS A 527 23.31 24.84 -1.80
C LYS A 527 24.74 24.57 -1.38
N TYR A 528 25.03 24.59 -0.06
CA TYR A 528 26.38 24.32 0.42
C TYR A 528 26.76 22.85 0.25
N THR A 529 25.83 21.95 0.48
CA THR A 529 26.03 20.51 0.25
C THR A 529 26.27 20.23 -1.24
N ILE A 530 25.48 20.86 -2.13
CA ILE A 530 25.69 20.75 -3.58
C ILE A 530 27.07 21.30 -3.95
N MET A 531 27.46 22.46 -3.43
CA MET A 531 28.76 23.05 -3.71
C MET A 531 29.92 22.17 -3.24
N ASP A 532 29.82 21.59 -2.04
CA ASP A 532 30.82 20.67 -1.49
C ASP A 532 30.94 19.41 -2.34
N THR A 533 29.81 18.87 -2.82
CA THR A 533 29.73 17.71 -3.73
C THR A 533 30.38 18.00 -5.07
N ILE A 534 30.13 19.18 -5.65
CA ILE A 534 30.77 19.65 -6.88
C ILE A 534 32.29 19.77 -6.67
N ALA A 535 32.71 20.40 -5.56
CA ALA A 535 34.12 20.59 -5.24
C ALA A 535 34.87 19.27 -5.02
N ALA A 536 34.19 18.27 -4.46
CA ALA A 536 34.71 16.92 -4.28
C ALA A 536 34.78 16.12 -5.58
N GLY A 537 34.08 16.54 -6.65
CA GLY A 537 34.00 15.84 -7.91
C GLY A 537 33.32 14.47 -7.82
N ILE A 538 32.42 14.30 -6.85
CA ILE A 538 31.66 13.07 -6.65
C ILE A 538 30.21 13.24 -7.14
N TYR A 539 29.57 12.13 -7.45
CA TYR A 539 28.13 12.12 -7.71
C TYR A 539 27.38 11.79 -6.42
N ASP A 540 26.49 12.68 -6.00
CA ASP A 540 25.50 12.44 -4.98
C ASP A 540 24.12 12.71 -5.56
N LYS A 541 23.25 11.70 -5.50
CA LYS A 541 21.88 11.76 -6.04
C LYS A 541 21.02 12.86 -5.40
N ASN A 542 21.28 13.21 -4.13
CA ASN A 542 20.53 14.22 -3.41
C ASN A 542 20.92 15.63 -3.89
N CYS A 543 22.13 15.75 -4.41
CA CYS A 543 22.67 16.97 -4.98
C CYS A 543 22.36 17.15 -6.48
N ASP A 544 21.87 16.09 -7.17
CA ASP A 544 21.41 16.15 -8.56
C ASP A 544 19.95 16.66 -8.59
N VAL A 545 19.78 17.95 -8.36
CA VAL A 545 18.47 18.59 -8.16
C VAL A 545 17.66 18.66 -9.46
N ASN A 546 18.34 18.82 -10.60
CA ASN A 546 17.72 18.88 -11.92
C ASN A 546 17.55 17.50 -12.58
N THR A 547 18.02 16.44 -11.92
CA THR A 547 17.90 15.03 -12.34
C THR A 547 18.54 14.71 -13.71
N ASP A 548 19.61 15.41 -14.08
CA ASP A 548 20.32 15.18 -15.35
C ASP A 548 21.41 14.11 -15.26
N GLY A 549 21.61 13.49 -14.09
CA GLY A 549 22.60 12.45 -13.80
C GLY A 549 23.99 13.00 -13.50
N LYS A 550 24.11 14.29 -13.21
CA LYS A 550 25.35 14.97 -12.84
C LYS A 550 25.09 15.92 -11.67
N VAL A 551 26.12 16.22 -10.90
CA VAL A 551 26.07 17.29 -9.88
C VAL A 551 26.93 18.44 -10.35
N THR A 552 26.29 19.55 -10.71
CA THR A 552 26.91 20.72 -11.33
C THR A 552 26.29 22.02 -10.79
N VAL A 553 26.77 23.17 -11.27
CA VAL A 553 26.17 24.48 -10.94
C VAL A 553 24.69 24.57 -11.40
N ALA A 554 24.27 23.75 -12.37
CA ALA A 554 22.87 23.72 -12.82
C ALA A 554 21.93 23.24 -11.70
N ASP A 555 22.42 22.41 -10.78
CA ASP A 555 21.64 21.92 -9.63
C ASP A 555 21.43 23.01 -8.58
N ILE A 556 22.41 23.91 -8.42
CA ILE A 556 22.25 25.10 -7.58
C ILE A 556 21.18 26.03 -8.15
N VAL A 557 21.16 26.21 -9.47
CA VAL A 557 20.13 27.02 -10.14
C VAL A 557 18.76 26.36 -9.96
N ALA A 558 18.65 25.05 -10.16
CA ALA A 558 17.41 24.32 -9.94
C ALA A 558 16.91 24.40 -8.48
N LEU A 559 17.82 24.36 -7.50
CA LEU A 559 17.48 24.59 -6.09
C LEU A 559 16.90 26.00 -5.86
N LEU A 560 17.54 27.03 -6.42
CA LEU A 560 17.08 28.41 -6.27
C LEU A 560 15.69 28.61 -6.91
N ASP A 561 15.44 28.02 -8.07
CA ASP A 561 14.13 28.04 -8.71
C ASP A 561 13.05 27.37 -7.82
N ILE A 562 13.39 26.28 -7.12
CA ILE A 562 12.50 25.64 -6.16
C ILE A 562 12.19 26.56 -4.97
N LEU A 563 13.21 27.22 -4.43
CA LEU A 563 13.05 28.12 -3.29
C LEU A 563 12.20 29.35 -3.64
N GLU A 564 12.43 29.97 -4.80
CA GLU A 564 11.62 31.10 -5.27
C GLU A 564 10.14 30.72 -5.47
N ASN A 565 9.86 29.51 -5.94
CA ASN A 565 8.49 29.03 -6.13
C ASN A 565 7.80 28.65 -4.81
N ASN A 566 8.54 28.35 -3.74
CA ASN A 566 8.00 28.04 -2.41
C ASN A 566 7.70 29.29 -1.56
N GLU A 567 8.19 30.47 -1.95
CA GLU A 567 7.91 31.76 -1.27
C GLU A 567 6.68 32.51 -1.84
N GLN A 568 6.07 32.03 -2.93
CA GLN A 568 4.84 32.57 -3.51
C GLN A 568 3.61 31.76 -3.11
#